data_c1daced7e4080d9c5ff7e6db385da830
#
_entry.id   c1daced7e4080d9c5ff7e6db385da830
#
_cell.length_a   1.000
_cell.length_b   1.000
_cell.length_c   1.000
_cell.angle_alpha   90.00
_cell.angle_beta   90.00
_cell.angle_gamma   90.00
#
_symmetry.space_group_name_H-M   'P 1'
#
loop_
_entity.id
_entity.type
_entity.pdbx_description
1 polymer ?
#
loop_
_entity_poly.entity_id
_entity_poly.type
_entity_poly.pdbx_seq_one_letter_code
_entity_poly.pdbx_strand_id
1 'polypeptide(L)'
;MWRQMAGEFMDTAHGAELSKLVGEFERQNPGYDVYRQVHLWPMRSKTPVIRRDRPLGVYDGSRRVTFDEGGRHWEAKGAWAPLDPEMRLIDMDTEGIDVAVIFPSGIAAWIAVDDPALESAVYRAYNRWMARYCATTPERFKYVGVVSMRDTGEAAREVRRAAADPNMVGIYIQTHTDDRLLDHPDFAALWEAAQEVDLPIDVHQASSALPPYGMGILETQGNRFLQHASGNPYEQMRAIACMTGGGVFERFPNLRVVFLEAGCGWLPFWLERLDSHFHLMPESVPLLSQEPSSFFKSGNCFISFDPDEAMLPHVIDYVGGDRIVYASDYPHYDGCFPDSVKLVAERDDLTADAKAKLLSWNARALYPRLG
;
A
#
# COMPACT_ATOMS: atom_id res chain seq x y z
N MET A 1 -6.86 -15.71 9.81
CA MET A 1 -6.38 -14.37 10.23
C MET A 1 -7.29 -13.71 11.27
N TRP A 2 -8.51 -13.22 10.94
CA TRP A 2 -9.36 -12.44 11.84
C TRP A 2 -9.64 -13.10 13.20
N ARG A 3 -10.09 -14.37 13.20
CA ARG A 3 -10.35 -15.12 14.45
C ARG A 3 -9.09 -15.32 15.27
N GLN A 4 -7.96 -15.55 14.62
CA GLN A 4 -6.67 -15.71 15.28
C GLN A 4 -6.21 -14.39 15.89
N MET A 5 -6.34 -13.28 15.16
CA MET A 5 -6.03 -11.94 15.67
C MET A 5 -6.90 -11.60 16.89
N ALA A 6 -8.21 -11.88 16.82
CA ALA A 6 -9.12 -11.62 17.93
C ALA A 6 -8.79 -12.48 19.18
N GLY A 7 -8.40 -13.75 18.98
CA GLY A 7 -8.12 -14.67 20.07
C GLY A 7 -6.72 -14.54 20.68
N GLU A 8 -5.71 -14.22 19.87
CA GLU A 8 -4.30 -14.29 20.31
C GLU A 8 -3.65 -12.92 20.53
N PHE A 9 -4.07 -11.89 19.78
CA PHE A 9 -3.29 -10.66 19.68
C PHE A 9 -4.00 -9.39 20.14
N MET A 10 -5.31 -9.43 20.30
CA MET A 10 -6.10 -8.30 20.79
C MET A 10 -6.35 -8.44 22.28
N ASP A 11 -6.50 -7.32 22.97
CA ASP A 11 -7.03 -7.36 24.33
C ASP A 11 -8.48 -7.89 24.34
N THR A 12 -8.93 -8.34 25.51
CA THR A 12 -10.20 -9.07 25.64
C THR A 12 -11.40 -8.25 25.15
N ALA A 13 -11.40 -6.92 25.35
CA ALA A 13 -12.51 -6.05 24.96
C ALA A 13 -12.58 -5.91 23.44
N HIS A 14 -11.47 -5.49 22.82
CA HIS A 14 -11.42 -5.31 21.36
C HIS A 14 -11.52 -6.65 20.61
N GLY A 15 -10.94 -7.73 21.14
CA GLY A 15 -11.07 -9.06 20.57
C GLY A 15 -12.52 -9.57 20.56
N ALA A 16 -13.26 -9.33 21.64
CA ALA A 16 -14.69 -9.65 21.73
C ALA A 16 -15.52 -8.83 20.74
N GLU A 17 -15.25 -7.54 20.61
CA GLU A 17 -15.92 -6.67 19.65
C GLU A 17 -15.61 -7.05 18.21
N LEU A 18 -14.38 -7.30 17.86
CA LEU A 18 -14.00 -7.81 16.55
C LEU A 18 -14.73 -9.12 16.22
N SER A 19 -14.75 -10.07 17.16
CA SER A 19 -15.44 -11.35 16.96
C SER A 19 -16.93 -11.17 16.77
N LYS A 20 -17.54 -10.23 17.47
CA LYS A 20 -18.97 -9.86 17.30
C LYS A 20 -19.23 -9.29 15.90
N LEU A 21 -18.44 -8.31 15.47
CA LEU A 21 -18.57 -7.70 14.16
C LEU A 21 -18.39 -8.73 13.02
N VAL A 22 -17.38 -9.59 13.12
CA VAL A 22 -17.17 -10.71 12.19
C VAL A 22 -18.40 -11.61 12.14
N GLY A 23 -18.90 -12.03 13.30
CA GLY A 23 -20.06 -12.92 13.36
C GLY A 23 -21.36 -12.27 12.87
N GLU A 24 -21.56 -11.00 13.07
CA GLU A 24 -22.72 -10.25 12.53
C GLU A 24 -22.65 -10.17 11.01
N PHE A 25 -21.50 -9.85 10.47
CA PHE A 25 -21.27 -9.80 9.03
C PHE A 25 -21.50 -11.16 8.36
N GLU A 26 -20.92 -12.23 8.89
CA GLU A 26 -21.11 -13.59 8.38
C GLU A 26 -22.59 -14.02 8.37
N ARG A 27 -23.36 -13.63 9.40
CA ARG A 27 -24.81 -13.89 9.45
C ARG A 27 -25.62 -13.10 8.41
N GLN A 28 -25.24 -11.85 8.17
CA GLN A 28 -25.92 -10.98 7.21
C GLN A 28 -25.59 -11.34 5.75
N ASN A 29 -24.47 -12.03 5.54
CA ASN A 29 -23.95 -12.37 4.21
C ASN A 29 -23.61 -13.87 4.13
N PRO A 30 -24.62 -14.75 4.20
CA PRO A 30 -24.38 -16.20 4.16
C PRO A 30 -23.75 -16.59 2.81
N GLY A 31 -22.65 -17.35 2.87
CA GLY A 31 -21.89 -17.73 1.70
C GLY A 31 -20.85 -16.69 1.23
N TYR A 32 -20.77 -15.58 1.95
CA TYR A 32 -19.73 -14.57 1.71
C TYR A 32 -18.41 -15.07 2.34
N ASP A 33 -17.40 -15.22 1.50
CA ASP A 33 -16.08 -15.53 1.98
C ASP A 33 -15.38 -14.23 2.38
N VAL A 34 -15.31 -13.96 3.67
CA VAL A 34 -14.63 -12.79 4.24
C VAL A 34 -13.20 -12.67 3.73
N TYR A 35 -12.58 -13.76 3.36
CA TYR A 35 -11.19 -13.81 2.89
C TYR A 35 -11.04 -13.49 1.41
N ARG A 36 -12.09 -13.69 0.63
CA ARG A 36 -12.09 -13.36 -0.80
C ARG A 36 -12.48 -11.93 -1.11
N GLN A 37 -13.08 -11.20 -0.15
CA GLN A 37 -13.67 -9.89 -0.41
C GLN A 37 -13.46 -8.91 0.75
N VAL A 38 -12.26 -8.85 1.32
CA VAL A 38 -11.91 -8.04 2.47
C VAL A 38 -12.09 -6.52 2.23
N HIS A 39 -12.18 -6.09 0.97
CA HIS A 39 -12.39 -4.69 0.59
C HIS A 39 -13.75 -4.08 0.99
N LEU A 40 -14.65 -4.86 1.61
CA LEU A 40 -16.03 -4.43 1.87
C LEU A 40 -16.43 -4.51 3.34
N TRP A 41 -15.47 -4.67 4.24
CA TRP A 41 -15.75 -4.74 5.68
C TRP A 41 -16.22 -3.40 6.25
N PRO A 42 -16.92 -3.39 7.40
CA PRO A 42 -17.95 -2.42 7.80
C PRO A 42 -17.54 -0.98 7.52
N MET A 43 -17.99 -0.48 6.38
CA MET A 43 -17.89 0.92 6.08
C MET A 43 -18.84 1.70 6.97
N ARG A 44 -18.45 2.89 7.40
CA ARG A 44 -19.25 3.88 8.13
C ARG A 44 -20.56 4.27 7.43
N SER A 45 -20.73 3.88 6.18
CA SER A 45 -21.94 4.10 5.41
C SER A 45 -23.03 3.18 5.92
N LYS A 46 -24.13 3.77 6.38
CA LYS A 46 -25.39 3.06 6.69
C LYS A 46 -26.00 2.38 5.46
N THR A 47 -25.47 2.63 4.28
CA THR A 47 -25.87 1.99 3.04
C THR A 47 -24.91 0.84 2.79
N PRO A 48 -25.36 -0.42 2.75
CA PRO A 48 -24.48 -1.51 2.36
C PRO A 48 -23.96 -1.22 0.97
N VAL A 49 -22.64 -1.08 0.86
CA VAL A 49 -21.92 -0.86 -0.41
C VAL A 49 -22.14 -2.03 -1.36
N ILE A 50 -22.56 -3.16 -0.83
CA ILE A 50 -22.91 -4.34 -1.60
C ILE A 50 -24.37 -4.18 -2.06
N ARG A 51 -24.54 -3.70 -3.27
CA ARG A 51 -25.78 -3.92 -3.98
C ARG A 51 -25.85 -5.40 -4.36
N ARG A 52 -26.77 -6.14 -3.76
CA ARG A 52 -27.00 -7.57 -4.06
C ARG A 52 -27.38 -7.84 -5.52
N ASP A 53 -27.89 -6.85 -6.22
CA ASP A 53 -28.33 -6.90 -7.62
C ASP A 53 -27.21 -6.62 -8.63
N ARG A 54 -26.11 -6.04 -8.19
CA ARG A 54 -24.89 -5.92 -8.96
C ARG A 54 -23.75 -6.32 -8.05
N PRO A 55 -23.26 -7.56 -8.14
CA PRO A 55 -22.00 -7.87 -7.53
C PRO A 55 -21.03 -6.81 -8.04
N LEU A 56 -20.50 -5.97 -7.14
CA LEU A 56 -19.30 -5.19 -7.39
C LEU A 56 -18.41 -6.11 -8.18
N GLY A 57 -17.76 -5.60 -9.25
CA GLY A 57 -16.86 -6.40 -10.09
C GLY A 57 -15.91 -7.17 -9.20
N VAL A 58 -16.55 -7.99 -8.49
CA VAL A 58 -16.05 -8.96 -7.60
C VAL A 58 -14.97 -9.60 -8.38
N TYR A 59 -13.94 -9.86 -7.78
CA TYR A 59 -13.29 -11.13 -7.90
C TYR A 59 -14.35 -12.15 -8.33
N ASP A 60 -14.69 -12.07 -9.59
CA ASP A 60 -15.48 -13.07 -10.22
C ASP A 60 -14.52 -14.26 -10.30
N GLY A 61 -14.61 -15.14 -9.31
CA GLY A 61 -13.88 -16.41 -9.34
C GLY A 61 -14.13 -17.22 -10.62
N SER A 62 -15.04 -16.75 -11.51
CA SER A 62 -15.25 -17.28 -12.85
C SER A 62 -14.27 -16.71 -13.88
N ARG A 63 -13.66 -15.55 -13.63
CA ARG A 63 -12.50 -15.05 -14.37
C ARG A 63 -11.23 -15.29 -13.56
N ARG A 64 -11.04 -16.47 -13.12
CA ARG A 64 -9.70 -16.93 -12.79
C ARG A 64 -8.88 -16.73 -14.04
N VAL A 65 -7.94 -15.82 -13.99
CA VAL A 65 -6.80 -15.90 -14.87
C VAL A 65 -6.26 -17.30 -14.59
N THR A 66 -6.40 -18.20 -15.55
CA THR A 66 -5.78 -19.50 -15.49
C THR A 66 -4.30 -19.24 -15.60
N PHE A 67 -3.65 -19.00 -14.48
CA PHE A 67 -2.20 -19.06 -14.42
C PHE A 67 -1.77 -20.47 -14.85
N ASP A 68 -0.62 -20.55 -15.45
CA ASP A 68 0.08 -21.80 -15.73
C ASP A 68 0.39 -22.58 -14.42
N GLU A 69 1.31 -23.49 -14.46
CA GLU A 69 1.63 -24.34 -13.31
C GLU A 69 1.97 -23.59 -12.02
N GLY A 70 2.60 -22.39 -12.08
CA GLY A 70 2.92 -21.57 -10.92
C GLY A 70 1.68 -21.04 -10.19
N GLY A 71 0.71 -20.51 -10.94
CA GLY A 71 -0.56 -20.04 -10.37
C GLY A 71 -1.42 -21.11 -9.75
N ARG A 72 -1.20 -22.38 -10.08
CA ARG A 72 -1.93 -23.51 -9.49
C ARG A 72 -1.70 -23.67 -8.00
N HIS A 73 -0.58 -23.26 -7.44
CA HIS A 73 -0.36 -23.29 -5.99
C HIS A 73 -1.38 -22.40 -5.28
N TRP A 74 -1.61 -21.21 -5.78
CA TRP A 74 -2.61 -20.30 -5.24
C TRP A 74 -4.03 -20.80 -5.49
N GLU A 75 -4.35 -21.29 -6.69
CA GLU A 75 -5.66 -21.86 -7.01
C GLU A 75 -5.94 -23.16 -6.25
N ALA A 76 -4.97 -24.07 -6.17
CA ALA A 76 -5.13 -25.35 -5.49
C ALA A 76 -5.27 -25.22 -3.97
N LYS A 77 -4.68 -24.19 -3.38
CA LYS A 77 -4.77 -23.90 -1.93
C LYS A 77 -5.83 -22.85 -1.62
N GLY A 78 -6.46 -22.26 -2.66
CA GLY A 78 -7.44 -21.21 -2.53
C GLY A 78 -6.84 -19.91 -2.02
N ALA A 79 -7.70 -18.97 -1.62
CA ALA A 79 -7.31 -17.65 -1.12
C ALA A 79 -6.40 -17.65 0.13
N TRP A 80 -6.02 -18.82 0.61
CA TRP A 80 -5.18 -19.00 1.79
C TRP A 80 -3.69 -19.16 1.45
N ALA A 81 -3.33 -19.45 0.21
CA ALA A 81 -1.93 -19.64 -0.18
C ALA A 81 -1.04 -18.46 0.21
N PRO A 82 -1.44 -17.18 0.03
CA PRO A 82 -0.65 -16.04 0.48
C PRO A 82 -0.49 -15.93 2.00
N LEU A 83 -1.37 -16.59 2.77
CA LEU A 83 -1.32 -16.63 4.23
C LEU A 83 -0.49 -17.79 4.77
N ASP A 84 -0.13 -18.75 3.91
CA ASP A 84 0.74 -19.88 4.22
C ASP A 84 2.17 -19.53 3.79
N PRO A 85 3.14 -19.40 4.74
CA PRO A 85 4.50 -19.04 4.40
C PRO A 85 5.20 -20.06 3.50
N GLU A 86 4.90 -21.36 3.63
CA GLU A 86 5.50 -22.38 2.77
C GLU A 86 5.02 -22.26 1.32
N MET A 87 3.72 -21.99 1.13
CA MET A 87 3.17 -21.78 -0.21
C MET A 87 3.70 -20.49 -0.84
N ARG A 88 3.85 -19.43 -0.04
CA ARG A 88 4.43 -18.17 -0.54
C ARG A 88 5.87 -18.34 -0.99
N LEU A 89 6.69 -19.15 -0.30
CA LEU A 89 8.05 -19.45 -0.73
C LEU A 89 8.10 -20.16 -2.08
N ILE A 90 7.20 -21.11 -2.32
CA ILE A 90 7.10 -21.80 -3.61
C ILE A 90 6.76 -20.80 -4.74
N ASP A 91 5.81 -19.89 -4.49
CA ASP A 91 5.43 -18.88 -5.47
C ASP A 91 6.55 -17.87 -5.70
N MET A 92 7.27 -17.45 -4.67
CA MET A 92 8.45 -16.60 -4.80
C MET A 92 9.58 -17.26 -5.61
N ASP A 93 9.83 -18.55 -5.37
CA ASP A 93 10.85 -19.30 -6.12
C ASP A 93 10.44 -19.46 -7.59
N THR A 94 9.15 -19.63 -7.86
CA THR A 94 8.60 -19.68 -9.22
C THR A 94 8.76 -18.35 -9.95
N GLU A 95 8.54 -17.26 -9.26
CA GLU A 95 8.66 -15.88 -9.78
C GLU A 95 10.11 -15.41 -9.89
N GLY A 96 11.04 -16.01 -9.14
CA GLY A 96 12.43 -15.56 -9.04
C GLY A 96 12.64 -14.39 -8.07
N ILE A 97 11.82 -14.30 -7.02
CA ILE A 97 11.91 -13.28 -5.97
C ILE A 97 12.71 -13.81 -4.78
N ASP A 98 13.85 -13.18 -4.48
CA ASP A 98 14.69 -13.53 -3.32
C ASP A 98 14.07 -13.06 -2.00
N VAL A 99 13.60 -11.82 -1.94
CA VAL A 99 13.03 -11.21 -0.74
C VAL A 99 11.71 -10.52 -1.08
N ALA A 100 10.65 -10.87 -0.38
CA ALA A 100 9.35 -10.20 -0.50
C ALA A 100 9.15 -9.19 0.64
N VAL A 101 8.83 -7.95 0.27
CA VAL A 101 8.28 -6.95 1.18
C VAL A 101 6.75 -7.05 1.11
N ILE A 102 6.14 -7.54 2.17
CA ILE A 102 4.71 -7.89 2.21
C ILE A 102 3.89 -6.72 2.74
N PHE A 103 2.92 -6.30 1.94
CA PHE A 103 2.01 -5.21 2.26
C PHE A 103 0.70 -5.69 2.89
N PRO A 104 0.03 -4.84 3.69
CA PRO A 104 -1.25 -5.17 4.30
C PRO A 104 -2.38 -5.10 3.27
N SER A 105 -2.83 -6.26 2.78
CA SER A 105 -4.02 -6.36 1.93
C SER A 105 -5.28 -6.46 2.78
N GLY A 106 -6.30 -5.67 2.46
CA GLY A 106 -7.61 -5.71 3.08
C GLY A 106 -7.68 -5.25 4.53
N ILE A 107 -6.62 -5.38 5.32
CA ILE A 107 -6.56 -4.88 6.70
C ILE A 107 -6.64 -3.35 6.74
N ALA A 108 -6.10 -2.68 5.74
CA ALA A 108 -6.13 -1.22 5.64
C ALA A 108 -7.57 -0.66 5.52
N ALA A 109 -8.55 -1.46 5.06
CA ALA A 109 -9.95 -1.08 5.01
C ALA A 109 -10.57 -0.79 6.41
N TRP A 110 -9.91 -1.16 7.50
CA TRP A 110 -10.36 -0.88 8.85
C TRP A 110 -10.37 0.61 9.22
N ILE A 111 -9.78 1.47 8.42
CA ILE A 111 -9.99 2.92 8.54
C ILE A 111 -11.49 3.30 8.43
N ALA A 112 -12.31 2.47 7.81
CA ALA A 112 -13.75 2.69 7.70
C ALA A 112 -14.56 2.30 8.96
N VAL A 113 -13.94 1.75 9.99
CA VAL A 113 -14.58 1.49 11.29
C VAL A 113 -14.82 2.80 12.02
N ASP A 114 -15.99 2.97 12.67
CA ASP A 114 -16.32 4.20 13.36
C ASP A 114 -15.41 4.50 14.56
N ASP A 115 -14.92 3.46 15.25
CA ASP A 115 -14.06 3.59 16.42
C ASP A 115 -12.56 3.55 16.07
N PRO A 116 -11.82 4.68 16.16
CA PRO A 116 -10.38 4.72 15.92
C PRO A 116 -9.56 3.86 16.91
N ALA A 117 -10.06 3.61 18.11
CA ALA A 117 -9.36 2.76 19.06
C ALA A 117 -9.40 1.29 18.65
N LEU A 118 -10.56 0.85 18.12
CA LEU A 118 -10.68 -0.50 17.52
C LEU A 118 -9.81 -0.63 16.28
N GLU A 119 -9.80 0.37 15.40
CA GLU A 119 -8.89 0.39 14.23
C GLU A 119 -7.44 0.21 14.67
N SER A 120 -6.98 1.03 15.60
CA SER A 120 -5.61 0.96 16.13
C SER A 120 -5.30 -0.41 16.75
N ALA A 121 -6.25 -1.00 17.48
CA ALA A 121 -6.08 -2.33 18.07
C ALA A 121 -5.97 -3.43 17.02
N VAL A 122 -6.78 -3.35 15.95
CA VAL A 122 -6.71 -4.28 14.80
C VAL A 122 -5.36 -4.17 14.09
N TYR A 123 -4.88 -2.96 13.85
CA TYR A 123 -3.58 -2.73 13.21
C TYR A 123 -2.42 -3.23 14.05
N ARG A 124 -2.43 -2.99 15.36
CA ARG A 124 -1.43 -3.58 16.28
C ARG A 124 -1.44 -5.11 16.27
N ALA A 125 -2.63 -5.72 16.20
CA ALA A 125 -2.75 -7.17 16.14
C ALA A 125 -2.20 -7.72 14.81
N TYR A 126 -2.48 -7.03 13.71
CA TYR A 126 -1.92 -7.35 12.40
C TYR A 126 -0.39 -7.26 12.39
N ASN A 127 0.20 -6.18 12.89
CA ASN A 127 1.65 -6.03 12.94
C ASN A 127 2.31 -7.16 13.74
N ARG A 128 1.74 -7.58 14.88
CA ARG A 128 2.24 -8.73 15.64
C ARG A 128 2.09 -10.06 14.89
N TRP A 129 1.00 -10.21 14.14
CA TRP A 129 0.81 -11.40 13.31
C TRP A 129 1.83 -11.45 12.17
N MET A 130 2.08 -10.34 11.48
CA MET A 130 3.09 -10.24 10.43
C MET A 130 4.51 -10.47 10.95
N ALA A 131 4.84 -9.96 12.13
CA ALA A 131 6.12 -10.24 12.78
C ALA A 131 6.35 -11.75 12.94
N ARG A 132 5.34 -12.50 13.38
CA ARG A 132 5.42 -13.97 13.49
C ARG A 132 5.48 -14.66 12.13
N TYR A 133 4.70 -14.18 11.16
CA TYR A 133 4.72 -14.69 9.80
C TYR A 133 6.13 -14.56 9.19
N CYS A 134 6.71 -13.38 9.24
CA CYS A 134 8.03 -13.12 8.69
C CYS A 134 9.16 -13.83 9.47
N ALA A 135 8.97 -14.08 10.77
CA ALA A 135 9.93 -14.81 11.58
C ALA A 135 10.08 -16.30 11.17
N THR A 136 9.16 -16.85 10.36
CA THR A 136 9.30 -18.23 9.83
C THR A 136 10.47 -18.35 8.85
N THR A 137 10.76 -17.28 8.07
CA THR A 137 11.83 -17.25 7.09
C THR A 137 12.31 -15.78 6.94
N PRO A 138 13.02 -15.24 7.96
CA PRO A 138 13.29 -13.82 8.05
C PRO A 138 14.24 -13.29 6.97
N GLU A 139 15.01 -14.14 6.32
CA GLU A 139 15.84 -13.81 5.18
C GLU A 139 15.07 -13.62 3.87
N ARG A 140 13.84 -14.17 3.79
CA ARG A 140 12.98 -14.11 2.60
C ARG A 140 11.78 -13.18 2.80
N PHE A 141 11.29 -13.02 4.03
CA PHE A 141 10.09 -12.25 4.33
C PHE A 141 10.38 -11.00 5.12
N LYS A 142 9.92 -9.90 4.61
CA LYS A 142 9.83 -8.59 5.28
C LYS A 142 8.41 -8.08 5.17
N TYR A 143 8.01 -7.15 6.03
CA TYR A 143 6.67 -6.58 5.98
C TYR A 143 6.65 -5.08 6.23
N VAL A 144 5.62 -4.46 5.72
CA VAL A 144 5.25 -3.08 6.01
C VAL A 144 4.18 -3.10 7.11
N GLY A 145 4.45 -2.45 8.22
CA GLY A 145 3.50 -2.34 9.33
C GLY A 145 2.43 -1.30 9.04
N VAL A 146 1.22 -1.48 9.54
CA VAL A 146 0.10 -0.56 9.35
C VAL A 146 -0.22 0.19 10.64
N VAL A 147 -0.56 1.48 10.52
CA VAL A 147 -0.92 2.35 11.64
C VAL A 147 -2.17 3.17 11.35
N SER A 148 -2.89 3.56 12.40
CA SER A 148 -4.08 4.40 12.26
C SER A 148 -3.70 5.85 11.98
N MET A 149 -4.13 6.39 10.85
CA MET A 149 -3.97 7.81 10.53
C MET A 149 -4.97 8.70 11.30
N ARG A 150 -5.99 8.14 11.91
CA ARG A 150 -7.00 8.89 12.67
C ARG A 150 -6.56 9.21 14.10
N ASP A 151 -5.65 8.40 14.67
CA ASP A 151 -4.98 8.64 15.94
C ASP A 151 -3.45 8.67 15.72
N THR A 152 -2.94 9.84 15.34
CA THR A 152 -1.53 10.04 15.00
C THR A 152 -0.59 9.85 16.18
N GLY A 153 -1.07 10.12 17.40
CA GLY A 153 -0.31 9.85 18.62
C GLY A 153 -0.12 8.36 18.89
N GLU A 154 -1.19 7.57 18.71
CA GLU A 154 -1.10 6.11 18.82
C GLU A 154 -0.29 5.54 17.65
N ALA A 155 -0.44 6.08 16.43
CA ALA A 155 0.35 5.69 15.28
C ALA A 155 1.87 5.85 15.57
N ALA A 156 2.27 6.98 16.07
CA ALA A 156 3.68 7.24 16.44
C ALA A 156 4.20 6.28 17.53
N ARG A 157 3.36 5.95 18.53
CA ARG A 157 3.71 4.94 19.54
C ARG A 157 3.87 3.55 18.94
N GLU A 158 2.93 3.16 18.06
CA GLU A 158 2.98 1.85 17.40
C GLU A 158 4.18 1.72 16.47
N VAL A 159 4.52 2.76 15.71
CA VAL A 159 5.73 2.79 14.89
C VAL A 159 6.97 2.49 15.72
N ARG A 160 7.17 3.21 16.84
CA ARG A 160 8.32 2.99 17.73
C ARG A 160 8.33 1.59 18.34
N ARG A 161 7.16 1.08 18.71
CA ARG A 161 7.02 -0.27 19.28
C ARG A 161 7.32 -1.36 18.24
N ALA A 162 6.70 -1.27 17.07
CA ALA A 162 6.79 -2.30 16.05
C ALA A 162 8.14 -2.30 15.34
N ALA A 163 8.80 -1.15 15.25
CA ALA A 163 10.16 -1.01 14.71
C ALA A 163 11.25 -1.80 15.47
N ALA A 164 10.94 -2.33 16.65
CA ALA A 164 11.83 -3.27 17.35
C ALA A 164 11.96 -4.62 16.61
N ASP A 165 11.00 -4.98 15.75
CA ASP A 165 11.11 -6.15 14.88
C ASP A 165 11.96 -5.82 13.63
N PRO A 166 13.09 -6.52 13.40
CA PRO A 166 13.95 -6.27 12.26
C PRO A 166 13.32 -6.63 10.91
N ASN A 167 12.22 -7.39 10.90
CA ASN A 167 11.49 -7.74 9.67
C ASN A 167 10.48 -6.66 9.25
N MET A 168 10.18 -5.68 10.11
CA MET A 168 9.41 -4.51 9.72
C MET A 168 10.33 -3.52 8.99
N VAL A 169 10.04 -3.25 7.73
CA VAL A 169 10.89 -2.44 6.86
C VAL A 169 10.27 -1.11 6.44
N GLY A 170 8.96 -0.92 6.60
CA GLY A 170 8.23 0.29 6.21
C GLY A 170 6.95 0.47 7.02
N ILE A 171 6.27 1.58 6.79
CA ILE A 171 5.04 1.99 7.47
C ILE A 171 3.98 2.32 6.44
N TYR A 172 2.97 1.45 6.33
CA TYR A 172 1.83 1.64 5.45
C TYR A 172 0.89 2.72 5.98
N ILE A 173 0.56 3.65 5.10
CA ILE A 173 -0.50 4.63 5.32
C ILE A 173 -1.36 4.77 4.05
N GLN A 174 -2.53 5.38 4.20
CA GLN A 174 -3.36 5.78 3.07
C GLN A 174 -3.04 7.20 2.61
N THR A 175 -3.52 7.58 1.43
CA THR A 175 -3.29 8.90 0.82
C THR A 175 -3.95 10.06 1.58
N HIS A 176 -4.90 9.77 2.46
CA HIS A 176 -5.63 10.76 3.27
C HIS A 176 -6.51 10.07 4.31
N THR A 177 -7.06 10.83 5.26
CA THR A 177 -8.22 10.44 6.06
C THR A 177 -9.48 11.12 5.51
N ASP A 178 -10.65 10.88 6.11
CA ASP A 178 -11.90 11.53 5.68
C ASP A 178 -11.84 13.07 5.78
N ASP A 179 -11.01 13.59 6.70
CA ASP A 179 -10.97 15.00 7.08
C ASP A 179 -9.58 15.66 6.95
N ARG A 180 -8.53 14.88 6.62
CA ARG A 180 -7.15 15.40 6.59
C ARG A 180 -6.36 14.85 5.41
N LEU A 181 -5.66 15.75 4.73
CA LEU A 181 -4.64 15.45 3.72
C LEU A 181 -3.27 15.28 4.39
N LEU A 182 -2.30 14.70 3.68
CA LEU A 182 -1.02 14.28 4.26
C LEU A 182 -0.11 15.44 4.75
N ASP A 183 -0.38 16.67 4.36
CA ASP A 183 0.31 17.87 4.85
C ASP A 183 -0.27 18.41 6.18
N HIS A 184 -1.39 17.85 6.64
CA HIS A 184 -2.03 18.31 7.88
C HIS A 184 -1.07 18.18 9.08
N PRO A 185 -0.99 19.23 9.95
CA PRO A 185 -0.04 19.27 11.07
C PRO A 185 -0.15 18.10 12.05
N ASP A 186 -1.31 17.50 12.20
CA ASP A 186 -1.53 16.36 13.09
C ASP A 186 -0.66 15.14 12.73
N PHE A 187 -0.23 15.03 11.48
CA PHE A 187 0.66 13.93 11.07
C PHE A 187 2.13 14.13 11.49
N ALA A 188 2.50 15.29 12.03
CA ALA A 188 3.89 15.57 12.41
C ALA A 188 4.49 14.50 13.33
N ALA A 189 3.74 14.06 14.35
CA ALA A 189 4.20 13.03 15.27
C ALA A 189 4.49 11.67 14.58
N LEU A 190 3.74 11.34 13.53
CA LEU A 190 3.97 10.14 12.73
C LEU A 190 5.23 10.28 11.88
N TRP A 191 5.42 11.43 11.22
CA TRP A 191 6.62 11.72 10.42
C TRP A 191 7.89 11.72 11.29
N GLU A 192 7.84 12.34 12.47
CA GLU A 192 8.92 12.31 13.45
C GLU A 192 9.27 10.87 13.86
N ALA A 193 8.27 10.07 14.22
CA ALA A 193 8.49 8.69 14.60
C ALA A 193 9.11 7.85 13.48
N ALA A 194 8.67 8.04 12.24
CA ALA A 194 9.21 7.33 11.07
C ALA A 194 10.70 7.67 10.86
N GLN A 195 11.08 8.95 10.91
CA GLN A 195 12.48 9.37 10.81
C GLN A 195 13.33 8.85 11.97
N GLU A 196 12.80 8.89 13.20
CA GLU A 196 13.50 8.44 14.42
C GLU A 196 13.92 6.97 14.34
N VAL A 197 13.04 6.12 13.78
CA VAL A 197 13.30 4.68 13.65
C VAL A 197 13.88 4.27 12.30
N ASP A 198 14.12 5.24 11.40
CA ASP A 198 14.65 5.05 10.06
C ASP A 198 13.82 4.10 9.18
N LEU A 199 12.50 4.23 9.24
CA LEU A 199 11.57 3.51 8.38
C LEU A 199 10.91 4.45 7.35
N PRO A 200 10.81 4.05 6.08
CA PRO A 200 10.06 4.79 5.07
C PRO A 200 8.55 4.73 5.33
N ILE A 201 7.86 5.70 4.76
CA ILE A 201 6.40 5.74 4.66
C ILE A 201 5.99 5.20 3.30
N ASP A 202 5.11 4.22 3.33
CA ASP A 202 4.55 3.53 2.17
C ASP A 202 3.12 4.04 1.95
N VAL A 203 2.94 4.98 1.02
CA VAL A 203 1.67 5.62 0.72
C VAL A 203 0.91 4.78 -0.29
N HIS A 204 -0.20 4.23 0.13
CA HIS A 204 -1.06 3.41 -0.70
C HIS A 204 -2.42 4.10 -0.89
N GLN A 205 -3.11 3.83 -1.99
CA GLN A 205 -4.41 4.43 -2.25
C GLN A 205 -5.43 4.10 -1.15
N ALA A 206 -6.38 5.00 -0.92
CA ALA A 206 -7.40 4.89 0.12
C ALA A 206 -8.72 4.37 -0.46
N SER A 207 -8.75 3.13 -0.95
CA SER A 207 -9.91 2.52 -1.63
C SER A 207 -11.20 2.51 -0.81
N SER A 208 -11.09 2.62 0.50
CA SER A 208 -12.23 2.66 1.44
C SER A 208 -12.58 4.06 1.91
N ALA A 209 -11.82 5.08 1.52
CA ALA A 209 -12.10 6.45 1.92
C ALA A 209 -13.33 7.00 1.20
N LEU A 210 -14.08 7.81 1.94
CA LEU A 210 -15.31 8.43 1.47
C LEU A 210 -15.07 9.86 0.99
N PRO A 211 -15.97 10.43 0.17
CA PRO A 211 -15.96 11.86 -0.12
C PRO A 211 -15.90 12.70 1.18
N PRO A 212 -15.26 13.88 1.16
CA PRO A 212 -14.89 14.65 -0.04
C PRO A 212 -13.53 14.27 -0.65
N TYR A 213 -12.71 13.48 0.01
CA TYR A 213 -11.35 13.23 -0.47
C TYR A 213 -11.17 11.92 -1.23
N GLY A 214 -11.95 10.89 -0.90
CA GLY A 214 -11.87 9.60 -1.58
C GLY A 214 -12.71 9.55 -2.85
N MET A 215 -12.15 8.96 -3.89
CA MET A 215 -12.90 8.56 -5.07
C MET A 215 -13.49 7.14 -4.93
N GLY A 216 -13.79 6.71 -3.74
CA GLY A 216 -14.11 5.32 -3.43
C GLY A 216 -15.10 4.63 -4.36
N ILE A 217 -15.32 3.36 -4.14
CA ILE A 217 -16.23 2.49 -4.90
C ILE A 217 -17.63 3.13 -5.08
N LEU A 218 -18.06 3.95 -4.13
CA LEU A 218 -19.39 4.58 -4.16
C LEU A 218 -19.53 5.61 -5.28
N GLU A 219 -18.51 6.40 -5.56
CA GLU A 219 -18.55 7.45 -6.59
C GLU A 219 -18.58 6.86 -8.00
N THR A 220 -17.91 5.73 -8.19
CA THR A 220 -17.92 5.00 -9.47
C THR A 220 -19.13 4.07 -9.62
N GLN A 221 -20.06 4.08 -8.68
CA GLN A 221 -21.24 3.23 -8.65
C GLN A 221 -20.93 1.73 -8.81
N GLY A 222 -19.78 1.31 -8.30
CA GLY A 222 -19.31 -0.07 -8.42
C GLY A 222 -18.67 -0.41 -9.77
N ASN A 223 -18.39 0.55 -10.61
CA ASN A 223 -17.62 0.32 -11.83
C ASN A 223 -16.13 0.18 -11.50
N ARG A 224 -15.65 -1.06 -11.41
CA ARG A 224 -14.25 -1.39 -11.06
C ARG A 224 -13.25 -0.77 -12.02
N PHE A 225 -13.56 -0.72 -13.31
CA PHE A 225 -12.69 -0.10 -14.31
C PHE A 225 -12.45 1.38 -13.99
N LEU A 226 -13.52 2.15 -13.74
CA LEU A 226 -13.38 3.57 -13.40
C LEU A 226 -12.67 3.78 -12.07
N GLN A 227 -13.02 3.00 -11.07
CA GLN A 227 -12.42 3.11 -9.75
C GLN A 227 -10.92 2.82 -9.78
N HIS A 228 -10.51 1.73 -10.42
CA HIS A 228 -9.13 1.30 -10.44
C HIS A 228 -8.28 2.17 -11.37
N ALA A 229 -8.72 2.38 -12.61
CA ALA A 229 -7.95 3.15 -13.60
C ALA A 229 -7.79 4.65 -13.25
N SER A 230 -8.72 5.23 -12.50
CA SER A 230 -8.65 6.66 -12.12
C SER A 230 -8.41 6.90 -10.64
N GLY A 231 -8.94 6.06 -9.77
CA GLY A 231 -8.85 6.26 -8.32
C GLY A 231 -7.42 6.21 -7.81
N ASN A 232 -6.68 5.16 -8.16
CA ASN A 232 -5.31 4.96 -7.69
C ASN A 232 -4.37 6.10 -8.12
N PRO A 233 -4.24 6.45 -9.41
CA PRO A 233 -3.39 7.57 -9.82
C PRO A 233 -3.85 8.91 -9.24
N TYR A 234 -5.15 9.17 -9.20
CA TYR A 234 -5.69 10.44 -8.69
C TYR A 234 -5.34 10.68 -7.23
N GLU A 235 -5.47 9.65 -6.40
CA GLU A 235 -5.14 9.73 -4.99
C GLU A 235 -3.63 9.91 -4.77
N GLN A 236 -2.79 9.21 -5.53
CA GLN A 236 -1.33 9.37 -5.45
C GLN A 236 -0.87 10.74 -5.95
N MET A 237 -1.42 11.26 -7.05
CA MET A 237 -1.16 12.63 -7.52
C MET A 237 -1.43 13.66 -6.42
N ARG A 238 -2.57 13.54 -5.73
CA ARG A 238 -2.92 14.43 -4.63
C ARG A 238 -1.98 14.26 -3.43
N ALA A 239 -1.65 13.02 -3.05
CA ALA A 239 -0.72 12.76 -1.97
C ALA A 239 0.66 13.37 -2.23
N ILE A 240 1.19 13.24 -3.45
CA ILE A 240 2.44 13.87 -3.87
C ILE A 240 2.34 15.40 -3.76
N ALA A 241 1.27 16.01 -4.28
CA ALA A 241 1.09 17.47 -4.20
C ALA A 241 1.02 17.96 -2.75
N CYS A 242 0.30 17.25 -1.87
CA CYS A 242 0.20 17.58 -0.46
C CYS A 242 1.56 17.46 0.25
N MET A 243 2.27 16.36 0.07
CA MET A 243 3.52 16.12 0.79
C MET A 243 4.65 17.06 0.30
N THR A 244 4.72 17.33 -1.01
CA THR A 244 5.68 18.30 -1.56
C THR A 244 5.24 19.73 -1.27
N GLY A 245 4.14 20.19 -1.84
CA GLY A 245 3.65 21.57 -1.73
C GLY A 245 3.30 22.00 -0.31
N GLY A 246 2.82 21.08 0.53
CA GLY A 246 2.56 21.29 1.96
C GLY A 246 3.83 21.33 2.84
N GLY A 247 5.02 21.18 2.23
CA GLY A 247 6.31 21.32 2.91
C GLY A 247 6.62 20.19 3.91
N VAL A 248 6.08 18.99 3.70
CA VAL A 248 6.38 17.84 4.58
C VAL A 248 7.86 17.50 4.52
N PHE A 249 8.44 17.43 3.32
CA PHE A 249 9.86 17.10 3.14
C PHE A 249 10.82 18.19 3.58
N GLU A 250 10.39 19.43 3.63
CA GLU A 250 11.16 20.55 4.19
C GLU A 250 11.23 20.45 5.73
N ARG A 251 10.13 20.06 6.35
CA ARG A 251 10.07 19.87 7.82
C ARG A 251 10.71 18.55 8.28
N PHE A 252 10.66 17.53 7.42
CA PHE A 252 11.13 16.17 7.71
C PHE A 252 12.10 15.70 6.61
N PRO A 253 13.30 16.28 6.51
CA PRO A 253 14.21 16.08 5.37
C PRO A 253 14.78 14.67 5.24
N ASN A 254 14.74 13.86 6.29
CA ASN A 254 15.19 12.47 6.26
C ASN A 254 14.05 11.47 6.03
N LEU A 255 12.81 11.94 5.89
CA LEU A 255 11.65 11.10 5.66
C LEU A 255 11.70 10.52 4.24
N ARG A 256 11.84 9.21 4.12
CA ARG A 256 11.68 8.51 2.84
C ARG A 256 10.21 8.16 2.64
N VAL A 257 9.72 8.35 1.43
CA VAL A 257 8.32 8.05 1.07
C VAL A 257 8.29 7.33 -0.27
N VAL A 258 7.47 6.29 -0.36
CA VAL A 258 7.15 5.64 -1.63
C VAL A 258 5.66 5.73 -1.92
N PHE A 259 5.31 6.03 -3.16
CA PHE A 259 3.95 6.08 -3.68
C PHE A 259 3.66 4.83 -4.49
N LEU A 260 2.56 4.12 -4.18
CA LEU A 260 2.36 2.72 -4.57
C LEU A 260 1.06 2.50 -5.35
N GLU A 261 1.03 1.43 -6.15
CA GLU A 261 -0.16 0.88 -6.82
C GLU A 261 -0.93 1.89 -7.67
N ALA A 262 -0.20 2.63 -8.50
CA ALA A 262 -0.79 3.64 -9.38
C ALA A 262 -0.12 3.72 -10.76
N GLY A 263 0.82 2.83 -11.04
CA GLY A 263 1.76 2.99 -12.13
C GLY A 263 2.64 4.24 -11.96
N CYS A 264 3.59 4.45 -12.85
CA CYS A 264 4.48 5.61 -12.79
C CYS A 264 4.43 6.50 -14.05
N GLY A 265 3.82 6.04 -15.14
CA GLY A 265 3.86 6.72 -16.44
C GLY A 265 3.27 8.13 -16.47
N TRP A 266 2.41 8.46 -15.51
CA TRP A 266 1.84 9.80 -15.33
C TRP A 266 2.76 10.76 -14.57
N LEU A 267 3.80 10.26 -13.88
CA LEU A 267 4.63 11.05 -12.96
C LEU A 267 5.34 12.24 -13.64
N PRO A 268 5.96 12.10 -14.84
CA PRO A 268 6.61 13.24 -15.51
C PRO A 268 5.66 14.41 -15.74
N PHE A 269 4.46 14.15 -16.26
CA PHE A 269 3.42 15.18 -16.45
C PHE A 269 3.06 15.86 -15.13
N TRP A 270 2.89 15.07 -14.07
CA TRP A 270 2.48 15.62 -12.78
C TRP A 270 3.55 16.50 -12.14
N LEU A 271 4.80 16.06 -12.18
CA LEU A 271 5.92 16.81 -11.63
C LEU A 271 6.17 18.11 -12.42
N GLU A 272 6.14 18.07 -13.75
CA GLU A 272 6.22 19.28 -14.59
C GLU A 272 5.12 20.29 -14.22
N ARG A 273 3.90 19.80 -14.01
CA ARG A 273 2.79 20.64 -13.60
C ARG A 273 3.00 21.27 -12.22
N LEU A 274 3.49 20.50 -11.26
CA LEU A 274 3.78 20.99 -9.90
C LEU A 274 4.91 22.02 -9.91
N ASP A 275 6.00 21.78 -10.65
CA ASP A 275 7.12 22.72 -10.80
C ASP A 275 6.65 24.04 -11.43
N SER A 276 5.82 23.97 -12.48
CA SER A 276 5.22 25.15 -13.11
C SER A 276 4.39 25.97 -12.10
N HIS A 277 3.62 25.32 -11.24
CA HIS A 277 2.80 25.99 -10.25
C HIS A 277 3.61 26.51 -9.06
N PHE A 278 4.70 25.86 -8.70
CA PHE A 278 5.67 26.37 -7.74
C PHE A 278 6.20 27.77 -8.15
N HIS A 279 6.54 27.94 -9.43
CA HIS A 279 6.99 29.21 -9.95
C HIS A 279 5.86 30.25 -10.14
N LEU A 280 4.65 29.77 -10.46
CA LEU A 280 3.51 30.63 -10.70
C LEU A 280 2.87 31.17 -9.41
N MET A 281 2.88 30.38 -8.33
CA MET A 281 2.16 30.64 -7.07
C MET A 281 3.05 30.41 -5.84
N PRO A 282 4.26 30.99 -5.75
CA PRO A 282 5.19 30.70 -4.66
C PRO A 282 4.63 31.03 -3.28
N GLU A 283 3.75 32.04 -3.19
CA GLU A 283 3.07 32.42 -1.95
C GLU A 283 2.10 31.36 -1.42
N SER A 284 1.66 30.43 -2.26
CA SER A 284 0.77 29.34 -1.87
C SER A 284 1.53 28.14 -1.29
N VAL A 285 2.84 28.11 -1.47
CA VAL A 285 3.72 27.03 -0.98
C VAL A 285 4.93 27.60 -0.22
N PRO A 286 4.71 28.42 0.81
CA PRO A 286 5.75 29.24 1.44
C PRO A 286 6.84 28.43 2.16
N LEU A 287 6.63 27.14 2.41
CA LEU A 287 7.62 26.27 3.02
C LEU A 287 8.55 25.62 2.00
N LEU A 288 8.19 25.63 0.72
CA LEU A 288 8.90 24.89 -0.31
C LEU A 288 10.13 25.68 -0.79
N SER A 289 11.32 25.12 -0.65
CA SER A 289 12.59 25.75 -1.02
C SER A 289 13.11 25.33 -2.39
N GLN A 290 12.52 24.29 -2.99
CA GLN A 290 12.93 23.71 -4.26
C GLN A 290 11.72 23.19 -5.05
N GLU A 291 11.93 22.95 -6.35
CA GLU A 291 10.89 22.37 -7.21
C GLU A 291 10.44 20.98 -6.71
N PRO A 292 9.12 20.68 -6.74
CA PRO A 292 8.58 19.38 -6.37
C PRO A 292 9.27 18.18 -7.04
N SER A 293 9.67 18.32 -8.32
CA SER A 293 10.39 17.24 -9.03
C SER A 293 11.73 16.89 -8.41
N SER A 294 12.38 17.81 -7.68
CA SER A 294 13.67 17.57 -7.03
C SER A 294 13.61 16.46 -5.99
N PHE A 295 12.46 16.30 -5.32
CA PHE A 295 12.27 15.23 -4.33
C PHE A 295 12.29 13.83 -4.95
N PHE A 296 11.93 13.70 -6.22
CA PHE A 296 12.01 12.43 -6.98
C PHE A 296 13.34 12.27 -7.69
N LYS A 297 13.97 13.35 -8.19
CA LYS A 297 15.24 13.29 -8.93
C LYS A 297 16.44 12.99 -8.02
N SER A 298 16.47 13.58 -6.83
CA SER A 298 17.62 13.49 -5.91
C SER A 298 17.25 13.39 -4.43
N GLY A 299 15.96 13.50 -4.11
CA GLY A 299 15.45 13.47 -2.73
C GLY A 299 15.02 12.08 -2.28
N ASN A 300 14.06 12.06 -1.37
CA ASN A 300 13.62 10.88 -0.65
C ASN A 300 12.25 10.34 -1.11
N CYS A 301 11.75 10.77 -2.28
CA CYS A 301 10.50 10.29 -2.86
C CYS A 301 10.76 9.18 -3.87
N PHE A 302 10.06 8.07 -3.69
CA PHE A 302 10.08 6.91 -4.56
C PHE A 302 8.68 6.66 -5.15
N ILE A 303 8.62 5.92 -6.26
CA ILE A 303 7.37 5.49 -6.87
C ILE A 303 7.48 4.03 -7.32
N SER A 304 6.42 3.26 -7.19
CA SER A 304 6.35 1.92 -7.78
C SER A 304 5.91 1.99 -9.24
N PHE A 305 6.26 0.97 -10.00
CA PHE A 305 5.84 0.77 -11.38
C PHE A 305 5.25 -0.62 -11.58
N ASP A 306 4.41 -0.76 -12.61
CA ASP A 306 3.87 -2.04 -13.03
C ASP A 306 4.82 -2.69 -14.06
N PRO A 307 5.12 -4.02 -13.98
CA PRO A 307 6.15 -4.68 -14.79
C PRO A 307 6.02 -4.50 -16.29
N ASP A 308 4.80 -4.36 -16.81
CA ASP A 308 4.48 -4.22 -18.25
C ASP A 308 4.27 -2.75 -18.68
N GLU A 309 4.56 -1.78 -17.83
CA GLU A 309 4.30 -0.37 -18.08
C GLU A 309 5.17 0.19 -19.21
N ALA A 310 4.52 0.58 -20.31
CA ALA A 310 5.20 1.05 -21.52
C ALA A 310 5.89 2.40 -21.34
N MET A 311 5.42 3.24 -20.40
CA MET A 311 5.98 4.58 -20.15
C MET A 311 7.21 4.57 -19.26
N LEU A 312 7.58 3.43 -18.67
CA LEU A 312 8.68 3.32 -17.72
C LEU A 312 10.03 3.92 -18.21
N PRO A 313 10.49 3.70 -19.46
CA PRO A 313 11.72 4.32 -19.95
C PRO A 313 11.66 5.85 -19.93
N HIS A 314 10.53 6.44 -20.27
CA HIS A 314 10.35 7.91 -20.24
C HIS A 314 10.34 8.47 -18.82
N VAL A 315 9.82 7.71 -17.85
CA VAL A 315 9.90 8.08 -16.44
C VAL A 315 11.34 8.06 -15.95
N ILE A 316 12.10 7.00 -16.31
CA ILE A 316 13.53 6.89 -16.01
C ILE A 316 14.31 8.07 -16.60
N ASP A 317 14.05 8.43 -17.84
CA ASP A 317 14.70 9.58 -18.50
C ASP A 317 14.39 10.91 -17.79
N TYR A 318 13.20 11.07 -17.22
CA TYR A 318 12.77 12.31 -16.59
C TYR A 318 13.22 12.46 -15.14
N VAL A 319 13.05 11.42 -14.29
CA VAL A 319 13.36 11.49 -12.86
C VAL A 319 14.69 10.82 -12.49
N GLY A 320 15.30 10.07 -13.43
CA GLY A 320 16.38 9.15 -13.14
C GLY A 320 15.89 7.78 -12.68
N GLY A 321 16.75 6.76 -12.78
CA GLY A 321 16.39 5.39 -12.45
C GLY A 321 16.49 5.02 -10.97
N ASP A 322 16.88 5.94 -10.08
CA ASP A 322 17.29 5.61 -8.70
C ASP A 322 16.13 5.64 -7.68
N ARG A 323 14.94 6.09 -8.09
CA ARG A 323 13.78 6.30 -7.19
C ARG A 323 12.52 5.55 -7.65
N ILE A 324 12.69 4.57 -8.53
CA ILE A 324 11.60 3.75 -9.07
C ILE A 324 11.77 2.33 -8.53
N VAL A 325 10.75 1.78 -7.88
CA VAL A 325 10.80 0.47 -7.23
C VAL A 325 9.83 -0.51 -7.87
N TYR A 326 10.27 -1.75 -8.02
CA TYR A 326 9.45 -2.84 -8.53
C TYR A 326 8.37 -3.25 -7.53
N ALA A 327 7.19 -3.56 -8.07
CA ALA A 327 6.10 -4.20 -7.34
C ALA A 327 5.49 -5.32 -8.20
N SER A 328 5.28 -6.49 -7.62
CA SER A 328 4.62 -7.63 -8.30
C SER A 328 3.10 -7.58 -8.18
N ASP A 329 2.61 -6.87 -7.20
CA ASP A 329 1.21 -6.86 -6.76
C ASP A 329 0.63 -8.25 -6.47
N TYR A 330 1.52 -9.24 -6.18
CA TYR A 330 1.11 -10.61 -5.86
C TYR A 330 0.34 -10.65 -4.51
N PRO A 331 -0.81 -11.30 -4.41
CA PRO A 331 -1.49 -12.16 -5.40
C PRO A 331 -2.74 -11.48 -6.04
N HIS A 332 -2.70 -10.21 -6.32
CA HIS A 332 -3.83 -9.51 -6.92
C HIS A 332 -4.06 -9.95 -8.38
N TYR A 333 -5.31 -9.83 -8.82
CA TYR A 333 -5.77 -10.33 -10.13
C TYR A 333 -5.15 -9.59 -11.33
N ASP A 334 -4.67 -8.38 -11.12
CA ASP A 334 -4.04 -7.47 -12.07
C ASP A 334 -2.50 -7.50 -11.97
N GLY A 335 -1.94 -8.28 -11.03
CA GLY A 335 -0.53 -8.61 -11.00
C GLY A 335 -0.10 -9.53 -12.15
N CYS A 336 1.19 -9.56 -12.45
CA CYS A 336 1.77 -10.32 -13.57
C CYS A 336 2.34 -11.69 -13.16
N PHE A 337 1.96 -12.22 -12.01
CA PHE A 337 2.45 -13.54 -11.56
C PHE A 337 2.08 -14.66 -12.57
N PRO A 338 2.99 -15.60 -12.92
CA PRO A 338 4.33 -15.80 -12.36
C PRO A 338 5.47 -15.17 -13.19
N ASP A 339 5.19 -14.19 -14.02
CA ASP A 339 6.11 -13.65 -15.03
C ASP A 339 6.58 -12.20 -14.71
N SER A 340 6.23 -11.61 -13.57
CA SER A 340 6.45 -10.19 -13.31
C SER A 340 7.94 -9.80 -13.29
N VAL A 341 8.81 -10.61 -12.68
CA VAL A 341 10.27 -10.40 -12.73
C VAL A 341 10.80 -10.58 -14.15
N LYS A 342 10.35 -11.61 -14.83
CA LYS A 342 10.75 -11.91 -16.21
C LYS A 342 10.37 -10.78 -17.17
N LEU A 343 9.16 -10.23 -17.05
CA LEU A 343 8.72 -9.09 -17.85
C LEU A 343 9.70 -7.93 -17.77
N VAL A 344 10.21 -7.59 -16.58
CA VAL A 344 11.21 -6.54 -16.40
C VAL A 344 12.58 -6.97 -16.92
N ALA A 345 13.01 -8.20 -16.60
CA ALA A 345 14.33 -8.71 -16.96
C ALA A 345 14.54 -8.84 -18.47
N GLU A 346 13.49 -9.19 -19.23
CA GLU A 346 13.53 -9.40 -20.67
C GLU A 346 13.24 -8.12 -21.50
N ARG A 347 12.95 -6.98 -20.86
CA ARG A 347 12.74 -5.71 -21.58
C ARG A 347 13.99 -5.31 -22.35
N ASP A 348 13.85 -5.03 -23.62
CA ASP A 348 14.92 -4.57 -24.51
C ASP A 348 15.08 -3.04 -24.52
N ASP A 349 14.08 -2.31 -24.02
CA ASP A 349 14.04 -0.86 -23.86
C ASP A 349 14.68 -0.37 -22.54
N LEU A 350 15.21 -1.28 -21.71
CA LEU A 350 15.90 -0.98 -20.44
C LEU A 350 17.36 -1.45 -20.47
N THR A 351 18.25 -0.60 -19.97
CA THR A 351 19.67 -0.99 -19.77
C THR A 351 19.82 -2.03 -18.64
N ALA A 352 20.92 -2.78 -18.64
CA ALA A 352 21.23 -3.71 -17.55
C ALA A 352 21.32 -3.01 -16.18
N ASP A 353 21.88 -1.80 -16.14
CA ASP A 353 21.95 -0.97 -14.91
C ASP A 353 20.55 -0.59 -14.41
N ALA A 354 19.67 -0.13 -15.31
CA ALA A 354 18.29 0.20 -14.96
C ALA A 354 17.55 -1.02 -14.39
N LYS A 355 17.67 -2.19 -15.01
CA LYS A 355 17.07 -3.45 -14.53
C LYS A 355 17.57 -3.81 -13.12
N ALA A 356 18.88 -3.72 -12.87
CA ALA A 356 19.46 -4.01 -11.56
C ALA A 356 18.96 -3.02 -10.48
N LYS A 357 18.82 -1.73 -10.81
CA LYS A 357 18.24 -0.73 -9.94
C LYS A 357 16.79 -1.04 -9.62
N LEU A 358 15.97 -1.24 -10.63
CA LEU A 358 14.54 -1.49 -10.51
C LEU A 358 14.23 -2.75 -9.68
N LEU A 359 14.93 -3.85 -9.96
CA LEU A 359 14.66 -5.15 -9.34
C LEU A 359 15.32 -5.33 -7.96
N SER A 360 16.28 -4.50 -7.57
CA SER A 360 17.00 -4.71 -6.31
C SER A 360 17.47 -3.43 -5.63
N TRP A 361 18.37 -2.64 -6.24
CA TRP A 361 19.13 -1.61 -5.53
C TRP A 361 18.25 -0.50 -4.99
N ASN A 362 17.21 -0.10 -5.73
CA ASN A 362 16.28 0.95 -5.30
C ASN A 362 15.45 0.51 -4.09
N ALA A 363 15.02 -0.76 -4.05
CA ALA A 363 14.33 -1.30 -2.88
C ALA A 363 15.24 -1.29 -1.63
N ARG A 364 16.53 -1.60 -1.79
CA ARG A 364 17.52 -1.51 -0.68
C ARG A 364 17.78 -0.08 -0.24
N ALA A 365 17.77 0.88 -1.18
CA ALA A 365 17.89 2.30 -0.86
C ALA A 365 16.68 2.84 -0.12
N LEU A 366 15.48 2.39 -0.52
CA LEU A 366 14.22 2.74 0.14
C LEU A 366 14.11 2.11 1.54
N TYR A 367 14.42 0.82 1.65
CA TYR A 367 14.29 0.00 2.86
C TYR A 367 15.66 -0.42 3.39
N PRO A 368 16.35 0.39 4.21
CA PRO A 368 17.71 0.08 4.69
C PRO A 368 17.85 -1.25 5.42
N ARG A 369 16.74 -1.75 5.98
CA ARG A 369 16.69 -3.03 6.70
C ARG A 369 16.67 -4.27 5.79
N LEU A 370 16.67 -4.10 4.47
CA LEU A 370 16.87 -5.20 3.53
C LEU A 370 18.33 -5.63 3.44
N GLY A 371 19.25 -4.79 3.84
CA GLY A 371 20.70 -5.06 3.83
C GLY A 371 21.38 -4.68 2.53
#